data_9db2674d9a8bdda8326fbceb381084db
#
_entry.id   9db2674d9a8bdda8326fbceb381084db
#
_cell.length_a   1.000
_cell.length_b   1.000
_cell.length_c   1.000
_cell.angle_alpha   90.00
_cell.angle_beta   90.00
_cell.angle_gamma   90.00
#
_symmetry.space_group_name_H-M   'P 1'
#
loop_
_entity.id
_entity.type
_entity.pdbx_description
1 polymer ?
#
loop_
_entity_poly.entity_id
_entity_poly.type
_entity_poly.pdbx_seq_one_letter_code
_entity_poly.pdbx_strand_id
1 'polypeptide(L)'
;TSAPAVMPDGLTWETATTTDVGLDFGMLNNRLQFNGDYYIRKTTDMYTVGETLPDVFGASSPKGNYADMTTKGWEITLTWRDQFTLAEKPFNYEIRGTLSDYISTIDRYNNQTGNLDDYYAGKRVGEIWGYEANDLFLTNQEVDEYLRGVDMSFFKPNKDWQRGDL
;
A
#
# COMPACT_ATOMS: atom_id res chain seq x y z
N THR A 1 7.87 5.07 -38.76
CA THR A 1 6.52 5.55 -38.33
C THR A 1 5.99 4.59 -37.31
N SER A 2 5.82 5.05 -36.04
CA SER A 2 5.15 4.28 -35.00
C SER A 2 3.66 4.11 -35.33
N ALA A 3 3.09 2.96 -34.98
CA ALA A 3 1.66 2.76 -35.07
C ALA A 3 0.92 3.82 -34.24
N PRO A 4 -0.23 4.33 -34.70
CA PRO A 4 -1.01 5.27 -33.89
C PRO A 4 -1.45 4.61 -32.59
N ALA A 5 -1.48 5.41 -31.51
CA ALA A 5 -1.96 4.91 -30.21
C ALA A 5 -3.42 4.51 -30.33
N VAL A 6 -3.78 3.33 -29.84
CA VAL A 6 -5.17 2.88 -29.76
C VAL A 6 -5.84 3.64 -28.63
N MET A 7 -6.87 4.42 -28.94
CA MET A 7 -7.72 5.05 -27.92
C MET A 7 -8.90 4.13 -27.62
N PRO A 8 -9.14 3.77 -26.37
CA PRO A 8 -10.33 3.01 -26.02
C PRO A 8 -11.59 3.88 -26.14
N ASP A 9 -12.69 3.26 -26.55
CA ASP A 9 -13.99 3.90 -26.53
C ASP A 9 -14.48 4.03 -25.07
N GLY A 10 -15.17 5.14 -24.76
CA GLY A 10 -15.84 5.29 -23.47
C GLY A 10 -14.97 5.81 -22.32
N LEU A 11 -13.91 6.58 -22.62
CA LEU A 11 -13.15 7.27 -21.57
C LEU A 11 -14.05 8.22 -20.76
N THR A 12 -13.94 8.15 -19.45
CA THR A 12 -14.63 9.02 -18.49
C THR A 12 -13.66 9.66 -17.51
N TRP A 13 -14.16 10.59 -16.72
CA TRP A 13 -13.39 11.23 -15.67
C TRP A 13 -13.28 10.32 -14.44
N GLU A 14 -12.14 10.34 -13.79
CA GLU A 14 -11.99 9.76 -12.45
C GLU A 14 -12.91 10.48 -11.48
N THR A 15 -13.55 9.73 -10.61
CA THR A 15 -14.42 10.28 -9.57
C THR A 15 -13.86 9.94 -8.19
N ALA A 16 -13.54 10.95 -7.39
CA ALA A 16 -13.13 10.79 -6.02
C ALA A 16 -14.24 11.24 -5.06
N THR A 17 -14.75 10.32 -4.26
CA THR A 17 -15.73 10.59 -3.21
C THR A 17 -15.08 10.36 -1.85
N THR A 18 -15.11 11.39 -0.98
CA THR A 18 -14.59 11.28 0.38
C THR A 18 -15.75 11.44 1.37
N THR A 19 -15.83 10.49 2.31
CA THR A 19 -16.64 10.61 3.53
C THR A 19 -15.69 10.78 4.68
N ASP A 20 -15.92 11.83 5.48
CA ASP A 20 -15.07 12.23 6.59
C ASP A 20 -15.91 12.44 7.85
N VAL A 21 -15.37 12.01 9.00
CA VAL A 21 -15.96 12.24 10.33
C VAL A 21 -14.87 12.75 11.25
N GLY A 22 -15.00 14.02 11.64
CA GLY A 22 -14.07 14.72 12.51
C GLY A 22 -14.63 14.96 13.91
N LEU A 23 -13.75 15.00 14.90
CA LEU A 23 -14.03 15.36 16.27
C LEU A 23 -12.99 16.34 16.79
N ASP A 24 -13.47 17.52 17.16
CA ASP A 24 -12.67 18.58 17.75
C ASP A 24 -13.15 18.91 19.15
N PHE A 25 -12.26 18.89 20.14
CA PHE A 25 -12.61 19.35 21.47
C PHE A 25 -11.43 19.95 22.22
N GLY A 26 -11.76 20.85 23.13
CA GLY A 26 -10.81 21.49 24.05
C GLY A 26 -11.10 21.12 25.50
N MET A 27 -10.06 20.86 26.26
CA MET A 27 -10.12 20.55 27.69
C MET A 27 -9.16 21.43 28.51
N LEU A 28 -9.31 21.40 29.82
CA LEU A 28 -8.44 22.12 30.78
C LEU A 28 -8.32 23.62 30.45
N ASN A 29 -9.43 24.29 30.27
CA ASN A 29 -9.50 25.71 29.90
C ASN A 29 -8.74 25.99 28.56
N ASN A 30 -8.95 25.12 27.57
CA ASN A 30 -8.29 25.17 26.26
C ASN A 30 -6.77 24.99 26.28
N ARG A 31 -6.21 24.48 27.36
CA ARG A 31 -4.80 24.10 27.41
C ARG A 31 -4.52 22.87 26.55
N LEU A 32 -5.42 21.88 26.58
CA LEU A 32 -5.37 20.68 25.74
C LEU A 32 -6.43 20.79 24.64
N GLN A 33 -5.99 20.70 23.39
CA GLN A 33 -6.85 20.62 22.21
C GLN A 33 -6.59 19.30 21.50
N PHE A 34 -7.67 18.63 21.13
CA PHE A 34 -7.69 17.42 20.34
C PHE A 34 -8.43 17.69 19.04
N ASN A 35 -7.83 17.27 17.93
CA ASN A 35 -8.47 17.18 16.62
C ASN A 35 -8.24 15.76 16.13
N GLY A 36 -9.30 15.09 15.71
CA GLY A 36 -9.21 13.73 15.18
C GLY A 36 -10.18 13.56 14.03
N ASP A 37 -9.71 12.98 12.94
CA ASP A 37 -10.46 12.74 11.72
C ASP A 37 -10.31 11.30 11.28
N TYR A 38 -11.41 10.73 10.79
CA TYR A 38 -11.42 9.44 10.10
C TYR A 38 -12.10 9.60 8.76
N TYR A 39 -11.43 9.18 7.69
CA TYR A 39 -11.94 9.32 6.35
C TYR A 39 -11.91 8.03 5.54
N ILE A 40 -12.85 7.94 4.62
CA ILE A 40 -12.90 6.93 3.56
C ILE A 40 -12.98 7.66 2.24
N ARG A 41 -11.97 7.47 1.39
CA ARG A 41 -11.94 8.01 0.03
C ARG A 41 -12.05 6.89 -0.97
N LYS A 42 -13.08 6.94 -1.80
CA LYS A 42 -13.30 6.05 -2.93
C LYS A 42 -12.95 6.76 -4.22
N THR A 43 -12.01 6.22 -4.97
CA THR A 43 -11.67 6.70 -6.32
C THR A 43 -12.08 5.65 -7.32
N THR A 44 -13.00 5.99 -8.21
CA THR A 44 -13.52 5.11 -9.26
C THR A 44 -13.10 5.58 -10.63
N ASP A 45 -13.08 4.65 -11.57
CA ASP A 45 -12.75 4.88 -12.97
C ASP A 45 -11.37 5.53 -13.17
N MET A 46 -10.39 5.07 -12.37
CA MET A 46 -9.01 5.54 -12.46
C MET A 46 -8.41 5.20 -13.82
N TYR A 47 -7.76 6.20 -14.42
CA TYR A 47 -7.11 6.07 -15.72
C TYR A 47 -5.79 5.32 -15.59
N THR A 48 -5.75 4.09 -16.04
CA THR A 48 -4.58 3.21 -15.92
C THR A 48 -4.38 2.36 -17.19
N VAL A 49 -3.28 1.62 -17.23
CA VAL A 49 -3.01 0.67 -18.30
C VAL A 49 -4.05 -0.45 -18.25
N GLY A 50 -4.63 -0.78 -19.41
CA GLY A 50 -5.54 -1.88 -19.56
C GLY A 50 -4.85 -3.25 -19.63
N GLU A 51 -5.56 -4.22 -20.17
CA GLU A 51 -5.06 -5.58 -20.35
C GLU A 51 -3.78 -5.60 -21.18
N THR A 52 -2.86 -6.47 -20.81
CA THR A 52 -1.63 -6.70 -21.57
C THR A 52 -2.00 -7.31 -22.93
N LEU A 53 -1.65 -6.64 -24.00
CA LEU A 53 -1.85 -7.17 -25.35
C LEU A 53 -0.71 -8.14 -25.70
N PRO A 54 -1.01 -9.20 -26.47
CA PRO A 54 0.04 -10.07 -26.99
C PRO A 54 1.09 -9.31 -27.80
N ASP A 55 2.37 -9.69 -27.70
CA ASP A 55 3.48 -9.03 -28.40
C ASP A 55 3.28 -8.92 -29.92
N VAL A 56 2.55 -9.86 -30.50
CA VAL A 56 2.20 -9.86 -31.94
C VAL A 56 1.31 -8.69 -32.37
N PHE A 57 0.69 -8.00 -31.42
CA PHE A 57 -0.15 -6.84 -31.69
C PHE A 57 0.66 -5.61 -32.12
N GLY A 58 1.92 -5.54 -31.71
CA GLY A 58 2.87 -4.49 -32.14
C GLY A 58 2.54 -3.08 -31.62
N ALA A 59 1.65 -2.94 -30.65
CA ALA A 59 1.31 -1.68 -29.99
C ALA A 59 1.24 -1.85 -28.48
N SER A 60 1.47 -0.75 -27.76
CA SER A 60 1.30 -0.73 -26.29
C SER A 60 -0.18 -0.88 -25.91
N SER A 61 -0.42 -1.50 -24.77
CA SER A 61 -1.77 -1.62 -24.21
C SER A 61 -2.43 -0.25 -24.04
N PRO A 62 -3.68 -0.08 -24.51
CA PRO A 62 -4.38 1.17 -24.35
C PRO A 62 -4.66 1.45 -22.87
N LYS A 63 -4.61 2.73 -22.49
CA LYS A 63 -5.00 3.19 -21.16
C LYS A 63 -6.48 3.53 -21.16
N GLY A 64 -7.15 3.26 -20.05
CA GLY A 64 -8.57 3.54 -19.86
C GLY A 64 -8.97 3.53 -18.39
N ASN A 65 -10.23 3.58 -18.10
CA ASN A 65 -10.80 3.64 -16.75
C ASN A 65 -10.97 2.21 -16.16
N TYR A 66 -9.85 1.56 -15.84
CA TYR A 66 -9.81 0.13 -15.50
C TYR A 66 -9.62 -0.18 -14.03
N ALA A 67 -9.41 0.83 -13.17
CA ALA A 67 -9.14 0.61 -11.76
C ALA A 67 -10.05 1.43 -10.85
N ASP A 68 -10.33 0.85 -9.67
CA ASP A 68 -10.97 1.53 -8.54
C ASP A 68 -10.15 1.26 -7.28
N MET A 69 -10.15 2.22 -6.36
CA MET A 69 -9.38 2.14 -5.12
C MET A 69 -10.14 2.76 -3.96
N THR A 70 -10.05 2.15 -2.80
CA THR A 70 -10.54 2.70 -1.54
C THR A 70 -9.38 2.97 -0.59
N THR A 71 -9.27 4.20 -0.12
CA THR A 71 -8.33 4.60 0.93
C THR A 71 -9.11 4.88 2.21
N LYS A 72 -8.68 4.26 3.32
CA LYS A 72 -9.18 4.51 4.67
C LYS A 72 -8.02 5.06 5.49
N GLY A 73 -8.24 6.16 6.17
CA GLY A 73 -7.21 6.78 6.98
C GLY A 73 -7.77 7.49 8.20
N TRP A 74 -6.87 7.82 9.11
CA TRP A 74 -7.16 8.60 10.29
C TRP A 74 -6.02 9.56 10.58
N GLU A 75 -6.37 10.69 11.19
CA GLU A 75 -5.44 11.74 11.58
C GLU A 75 -5.79 12.21 12.99
N ILE A 76 -4.79 12.36 13.84
CA ILE A 76 -4.95 12.85 15.21
C ILE A 76 -3.92 13.95 15.44
N THR A 77 -4.38 15.08 15.96
CA THR A 77 -3.53 16.17 16.42
C THR A 77 -3.84 16.49 17.87
N LEU A 78 -2.81 16.51 18.70
CA LEU A 78 -2.86 16.96 20.08
C LEU A 78 -2.04 18.23 20.21
N THR A 79 -2.63 19.26 20.79
CA THR A 79 -1.95 20.52 21.07
C THR A 79 -2.09 20.84 22.55
N TRP A 80 -0.95 21.05 23.21
CA TRP A 80 -0.87 21.50 24.57
C TRP A 80 -0.33 22.93 24.60
N ARG A 81 -1.05 23.83 25.27
CA ARG A 81 -0.64 25.23 25.48
C ARG A 81 -0.67 25.52 26.97
N ASP A 82 0.41 26.13 27.45
CA ASP A 82 0.45 26.57 28.82
C ASP A 82 1.36 27.80 28.99
N GLN A 83 1.28 28.41 30.17
CA GLN A 83 2.11 29.54 30.53
C GLN A 83 2.58 29.42 31.97
N PHE A 84 3.78 29.90 32.23
CA PHE A 84 4.33 30.04 33.58
C PHE A 84 5.19 31.31 33.67
N THR A 85 5.49 31.73 34.86
CA THR A 85 6.38 32.89 35.09
C THR A 85 7.81 32.42 35.18
N LEU A 86 8.68 32.95 34.32
CA LEU A 86 10.11 32.71 34.33
C LEU A 86 10.84 34.04 34.51
N ALA A 87 11.63 34.17 35.55
CA ALA A 87 12.37 35.43 35.87
C ALA A 87 11.46 36.67 35.86
N GLU A 88 10.31 36.59 36.53
CA GLU A 88 9.28 37.64 36.65
C GLU A 88 8.59 38.04 35.32
N LYS A 89 8.83 37.27 34.25
CA LYS A 89 8.20 37.47 32.93
C LYS A 89 7.33 36.27 32.58
N PRO A 90 6.17 36.50 31.92
CA PRO A 90 5.32 35.40 31.42
C PRO A 90 6.04 34.65 30.29
N PHE A 91 6.11 33.34 30.41
CA PHE A 91 6.62 32.44 29.38
C PHE A 91 5.46 31.58 28.87
N ASN A 92 5.16 31.66 27.59
CA ASN A 92 4.12 30.88 26.94
C ASN A 92 4.78 29.81 26.07
N TYR A 93 4.23 28.60 26.08
CA TYR A 93 4.70 27.52 25.22
C TYR A 93 3.55 26.73 24.62
N GLU A 94 3.81 26.15 23.47
CA GLU A 94 2.92 25.23 22.76
C GLU A 94 3.72 24.00 22.35
N ILE A 95 3.12 22.83 22.61
CA ILE A 95 3.61 21.55 22.11
C ILE A 95 2.52 20.94 21.27
N ARG A 96 2.83 20.56 20.02
CA ARG A 96 1.90 19.93 19.09
C ARG A 96 2.49 18.61 18.63
N GLY A 97 1.68 17.55 18.70
CA GLY A 97 1.96 16.23 18.14
C GLY A 97 0.88 15.89 17.11
N THR A 98 1.29 15.39 15.96
CA THR A 98 0.38 14.88 14.94
C THR A 98 0.75 13.45 14.61
N LEU A 99 -0.26 12.59 14.49
CA LEU A 99 -0.11 11.18 14.10
C LEU A 99 -1.19 10.86 13.07
N SER A 100 -0.81 10.21 11.99
CA SER A 100 -1.73 9.78 10.93
C SER A 100 -1.28 8.47 10.33
N ASP A 101 -2.25 7.69 9.86
CA ASP A 101 -2.00 6.49 9.08
C ASP A 101 -3.13 6.25 8.09
N TYR A 102 -2.83 5.55 6.99
CA TYR A 102 -3.84 5.18 6.00
C TYR A 102 -3.51 3.87 5.31
N ILE A 103 -4.55 3.22 4.80
CA ILE A 103 -4.46 2.01 3.99
C ILE A 103 -5.23 2.24 2.70
N SER A 104 -4.59 2.03 1.56
CA SER A 104 -5.23 2.04 0.25
C SER A 104 -5.33 0.62 -0.29
N THR A 105 -6.54 0.22 -0.66
CA THR A 105 -6.83 -1.10 -1.21
C THR A 105 -7.41 -0.94 -2.61
N ILE A 106 -6.95 -1.75 -3.53
CA ILE A 106 -7.44 -1.80 -4.90
C ILE A 106 -8.75 -2.57 -4.91
N ASP A 107 -9.83 -1.93 -5.33
CA ASP A 107 -11.16 -2.56 -5.39
C ASP A 107 -11.40 -3.27 -6.73
N ARG A 108 -10.89 -2.67 -7.83
CA ARG A 108 -11.02 -3.21 -9.18
C ARG A 108 -9.71 -3.02 -9.93
N TYR A 109 -9.18 -4.08 -10.47
CA TYR A 109 -8.09 -4.12 -11.44
C TYR A 109 -8.08 -5.49 -12.11
N ASN A 110 -7.84 -5.54 -13.41
CA ASN A 110 -7.77 -6.81 -14.12
C ASN A 110 -6.33 -7.32 -14.18
N ASN A 111 -6.00 -8.27 -13.30
CA ASN A 111 -4.71 -8.97 -13.30
C ASN A 111 -4.89 -10.32 -13.99
N GLN A 112 -4.70 -10.36 -15.29
CA GLN A 112 -4.83 -11.60 -16.09
C GLN A 112 -3.71 -12.60 -15.85
N THR A 113 -2.53 -12.11 -15.48
CA THR A 113 -1.34 -12.95 -15.29
C THR A 113 -1.37 -13.68 -13.94
N GLY A 114 -2.18 -13.21 -12.99
CA GLY A 114 -2.18 -13.70 -11.61
C GLY A 114 -0.87 -13.40 -10.85
N ASN A 115 -0.01 -12.54 -11.42
CA ASN A 115 1.25 -12.17 -10.79
C ASN A 115 0.98 -11.28 -9.56
N LEU A 116 1.52 -11.68 -8.40
CA LEU A 116 1.38 -10.95 -7.15
C LEU A 116 2.17 -9.62 -7.12
N ASP A 117 3.17 -9.47 -7.97
CA ASP A 117 3.90 -8.20 -8.11
C ASP A 117 3.06 -7.13 -8.80
N ASP A 118 2.13 -7.53 -9.67
CA ASP A 118 1.20 -6.62 -10.33
C ASP A 118 0.07 -6.18 -9.39
N TYR A 119 -0.73 -5.22 -9.85
CA TYR A 119 -1.95 -4.83 -9.15
C TYR A 119 -3.03 -5.88 -9.34
N TYR A 120 -3.84 -6.12 -8.30
CA TYR A 120 -5.02 -6.99 -8.33
C TYR A 120 -6.08 -6.51 -7.33
N ALA A 121 -7.32 -6.92 -7.52
CA ALA A 121 -8.41 -6.59 -6.60
C ALA A 121 -8.14 -7.19 -5.21
N GLY A 122 -8.16 -6.35 -4.17
CA GLY A 122 -7.83 -6.72 -2.79
C GLY A 122 -6.38 -6.42 -2.37
N LYS A 123 -5.47 -6.12 -3.32
CA LYS A 123 -4.09 -5.75 -2.98
C LYS A 123 -4.04 -4.43 -2.22
N ARG A 124 -3.24 -4.37 -1.17
CA ARG A 124 -2.88 -3.11 -0.51
C ARG A 124 -1.77 -2.42 -1.30
N VAL A 125 -1.93 -1.12 -1.52
CA VAL A 125 -0.88 -0.32 -2.18
C VAL A 125 0.34 -0.25 -1.26
N GLY A 126 1.51 -0.58 -1.80
CA GLY A 126 2.74 -0.67 -1.03
C GLY A 126 3.03 -2.06 -0.42
N GLU A 127 2.17 -3.05 -0.65
CA GLU A 127 2.41 -4.44 -0.28
C GLU A 127 3.54 -5.02 -1.13
N ILE A 128 4.51 -5.62 -0.46
CA ILE A 128 5.67 -6.25 -1.08
C ILE A 128 5.61 -7.74 -0.77
N TRP A 129 5.63 -8.56 -1.82
CA TRP A 129 5.74 -10.00 -1.70
C TRP A 129 7.21 -10.42 -1.74
N GLY A 130 7.58 -11.37 -0.90
CA GLY A 130 8.92 -11.93 -0.86
C GLY A 130 8.93 -13.27 -0.14
N TYR A 131 10.05 -13.92 -0.20
CA TYR A 131 10.29 -15.15 0.56
C TYR A 131 10.87 -14.76 1.93
N GLU A 132 10.36 -15.40 2.98
CA GLU A 132 11.00 -15.36 4.29
C GLU A 132 12.03 -16.51 4.34
N ALA A 133 13.28 -16.16 4.61
CA ALA A 133 14.29 -17.14 4.92
C ALA A 133 14.11 -17.55 6.39
N ASN A 134 13.78 -18.82 6.66
CA ASN A 134 13.59 -19.29 8.02
C ASN A 134 14.93 -19.38 8.76
N ASP A 135 15.82 -20.23 8.26
CA ASP A 135 17.13 -20.45 8.86
C ASP A 135 18.08 -21.11 7.86
N LEU A 136 19.39 -21.09 8.18
CA LEU A 136 20.39 -21.85 7.45
C LEU A 136 20.36 -23.32 7.88
N PHE A 137 20.46 -24.25 6.94
CA PHE A 137 20.69 -25.64 7.26
C PHE A 137 22.06 -25.81 7.96
N LEU A 138 22.03 -26.24 9.19
CA LEU A 138 23.26 -26.47 10.00
C LEU A 138 23.90 -27.81 9.74
N THR A 139 23.12 -28.80 9.29
CA THR A 139 23.57 -30.15 9.01
C THR A 139 22.99 -30.68 7.70
N ASN A 140 23.68 -31.61 7.06
CA ASN A 140 23.16 -32.30 5.87
C ASN A 140 21.92 -33.17 6.20
N GLN A 141 21.77 -33.60 7.44
CA GLN A 141 20.61 -34.37 7.88
C GLN A 141 19.34 -33.51 7.84
N GLU A 142 19.42 -32.24 8.26
CA GLU A 142 18.31 -31.27 8.16
C GLU A 142 17.92 -31.03 6.69
N VAL A 143 18.90 -30.95 5.79
CA VAL A 143 18.63 -30.83 4.35
C VAL A 143 17.87 -32.05 3.85
N ASP A 144 18.31 -33.26 4.21
CA ASP A 144 17.66 -34.50 3.79
C ASP A 144 16.23 -34.65 4.33
N GLU A 145 15.99 -34.20 5.58
CA GLU A 145 14.65 -34.21 6.19
C GLU A 145 13.73 -33.21 5.49
N TYR A 146 14.23 -32.01 5.20
CA TYR A 146 13.47 -30.96 4.48
C TYR A 146 13.07 -31.44 3.07
N LEU A 147 14.03 -32.01 2.31
CA LEU A 147 13.80 -32.51 0.96
C LEU A 147 12.82 -33.67 0.87
N ARG A 148 12.63 -34.45 1.97
CA ARG A 148 11.59 -35.47 2.03
C ARG A 148 10.18 -34.92 2.15
N GLY A 149 10.02 -33.73 2.73
CA GLY A 149 8.71 -33.15 3.00
C GLY A 149 8.23 -32.12 1.95
N VAL A 150 9.12 -31.69 1.06
CA VAL A 150 8.84 -30.59 0.12
C VAL A 150 8.99 -31.08 -1.32
N ASP A 151 7.98 -30.82 -2.15
CA ASP A 151 8.08 -31.07 -3.60
C ASP A 151 8.94 -29.98 -4.26
N MET A 152 10.16 -30.34 -4.62
CA MET A 152 11.14 -29.49 -5.28
C MET A 152 11.16 -29.67 -6.81
N SER A 153 10.18 -30.35 -7.38
CA SER A 153 10.14 -30.71 -8.81
C SER A 153 10.17 -29.53 -9.77
N PHE A 154 9.74 -28.35 -9.32
CA PHE A 154 9.75 -27.13 -10.13
C PHE A 154 11.05 -26.31 -10.01
N PHE A 155 11.93 -26.63 -9.05
CA PHE A 155 13.29 -26.09 -9.05
C PHE A 155 14.17 -26.89 -10.02
N LYS A 156 15.08 -26.18 -10.70
CA LYS A 156 15.99 -26.85 -11.65
C LYS A 156 16.67 -28.06 -11.00
N PRO A 157 16.66 -29.22 -11.64
CA PRO A 157 17.00 -30.52 -11.01
C PRO A 157 18.45 -30.69 -10.56
N ASN A 158 19.30 -29.70 -10.58
CA ASN A 158 20.73 -29.79 -10.37
C ASN A 158 21.29 -28.89 -9.25
N LYS A 159 20.48 -28.48 -8.30
CA LYS A 159 21.03 -27.84 -7.10
C LYS A 159 21.11 -28.87 -5.99
N ASP A 160 22.32 -29.36 -5.71
CA ASP A 160 22.59 -30.15 -4.52
C ASP A 160 22.58 -29.22 -3.31
N TRP A 161 21.49 -29.24 -2.59
CA TRP A 161 21.35 -28.47 -1.36
C TRP A 161 22.31 -29.00 -0.31
N GLN A 162 23.03 -28.14 0.36
CA GLN A 162 24.02 -28.43 1.36
C GLN A 162 23.84 -27.61 2.62
N ARG A 163 24.46 -28.04 3.69
CA ARG A 163 24.57 -27.27 4.91
C ARG A 163 25.14 -25.87 4.59
N GLY A 164 24.49 -24.82 5.10
CA GLY A 164 24.80 -23.42 4.82
C GLY A 164 24.02 -22.80 3.67
N ASP A 165 23.16 -23.57 2.99
CA ASP A 165 22.14 -23.03 2.09
C ASP A 165 20.93 -22.52 2.88
N LEU A 166 20.22 -21.52 2.30
CA LEU A 166 18.97 -20.91 2.81
C LEU A 166 17.76 -21.56 2.17
#